data_a74dd25077015d00dfa0caaf999be214
#
_entry.id   a74dd25077015d00dfa0caaf999be214
#
_cell.length_a   1.000
_cell.length_b   1.000
_cell.length_c   1.000
_cell.angle_alpha   90.00
_cell.angle_beta   90.00
_cell.angle_gamma   90.00
#
_symmetry.space_group_name_H-M   'P 1'
#
loop_
_entity.id
_entity.type
_entity.pdbx_description
1 polymer ?
#
loop_
_entity_poly.entity_id
_entity_poly.type
_entity_poly.pdbx_seq_one_letter_code
_entity_poly.pdbx_strand_id
1 'polypeptide(L)'
;MAEDLKKPEGSVVSLKDLYFRYSSEKGNSDVLQDINLSIGEGEFICVLGPSGCGKSTLLKILAGFIKPSSGEALMEGEAIDGPDYHKGVVFQNPVLYPWLNVEDNIGFGLKMRKFPKSEIEALTKKHLELVGLTGYEKYKPYELSGGMKQRVSLARTLVNKPGLVLMDEPFGALDAFTRSNMQKLIRTIWSKTSNTVLMITHDVDEALELATRIIILSHRPGTIIKDFNTSYTYDIIENNNENIRYSEQYINDREEILRIINSQNDFFNI
;
A
#
# COMPACT_ATOMS: atom_id res chain seq x y z
N MET A 1 -2.18 -26.78 15.25
CA MET A 1 -3.63 -26.56 15.01
C MET A 1 -3.74 -25.15 14.46
N ALA A 2 -3.93 -25.04 13.15
CA ALA A 2 -4.22 -23.74 12.53
C ALA A 2 -5.66 -23.41 12.90
N GLU A 3 -5.83 -22.53 13.87
CA GLU A 3 -7.11 -21.92 14.13
C GLU A 3 -7.52 -21.09 12.91
N ASP A 4 -8.75 -21.32 12.46
CA ASP A 4 -9.40 -20.60 11.39
C ASP A 4 -9.15 -19.09 11.52
N LEU A 5 -8.25 -18.57 10.68
CA LEU A 5 -8.13 -17.14 10.46
C LEU A 5 -9.47 -16.71 9.84
N LYS A 6 -10.36 -16.21 10.68
CA LYS A 6 -11.67 -15.68 10.30
C LYS A 6 -11.44 -14.68 9.16
N LYS A 7 -12.01 -14.99 8.00
CA LYS A 7 -12.25 -13.96 6.98
C LYS A 7 -13.00 -12.83 7.68
N PRO A 8 -12.51 -11.58 7.62
CA PRO A 8 -13.19 -10.49 8.30
C PRO A 8 -14.61 -10.36 7.75
N GLU A 9 -15.57 -10.36 8.63
CA GLU A 9 -16.96 -10.02 8.33
C GLU A 9 -17.01 -8.51 8.10
N GLY A 10 -17.05 -8.09 6.84
CA GLY A 10 -17.16 -6.71 6.42
C GLY A 10 -16.07 -6.32 5.41
N SER A 11 -16.50 -5.91 4.24
CA SER A 11 -15.60 -5.37 3.22
C SER A 11 -15.35 -3.89 3.48
N VAL A 12 -14.09 -3.49 3.72
CA VAL A 12 -13.69 -2.07 3.81
C VAL A 12 -13.74 -1.43 2.44
N VAL A 13 -13.31 -2.17 1.39
CA VAL A 13 -13.37 -1.70 0.00
C VAL A 13 -14.10 -2.71 -0.86
N SER A 14 -14.96 -2.23 -1.75
CA SER A 14 -15.63 -3.03 -2.77
C SER A 14 -15.54 -2.34 -4.12
N LEU A 15 -14.93 -3.03 -5.10
CA LEU A 15 -14.93 -2.63 -6.51
C LEU A 15 -15.79 -3.63 -7.26
N LYS A 16 -16.74 -3.12 -8.07
CA LYS A 16 -17.66 -3.94 -8.88
C LYS A 16 -17.69 -3.44 -10.31
N ASP A 17 -17.42 -4.37 -11.23
CA ASP A 17 -17.44 -4.11 -12.66
C ASP A 17 -16.74 -2.79 -13.02
N LEU A 18 -15.56 -2.56 -12.39
CA LEU A 18 -14.89 -1.29 -12.50
C LEU A 18 -14.06 -1.23 -13.78
N TYR A 19 -14.29 -0.19 -14.56
CA TYR A 19 -13.54 0.14 -15.77
C TYR A 19 -12.93 1.53 -15.65
N PHE A 20 -11.74 1.68 -16.23
CA PHE A 20 -11.13 2.99 -16.37
C PHE A 20 -10.45 3.19 -17.72
N ARG A 21 -10.76 4.33 -18.34
CA ARG A 21 -10.25 4.74 -19.64
C ARG A 21 -9.74 6.16 -19.58
N TYR A 22 -8.53 6.40 -20.07
CA TYR A 22 -8.09 7.76 -20.37
C TYR A 22 -8.64 8.19 -21.72
N SER A 23 -9.26 9.36 -21.75
CA SER A 23 -9.67 10.04 -22.98
C SER A 23 -8.69 11.16 -23.29
N SER A 24 -8.13 11.20 -24.49
CA SER A 24 -7.24 12.25 -24.96
C SER A 24 -7.55 12.60 -26.41
N GLU A 25 -7.02 13.71 -26.90
CA GLU A 25 -7.13 14.11 -28.32
C GLU A 25 -6.55 13.04 -29.27
N LYS A 26 -5.63 12.19 -28.79
CA LYS A 26 -5.01 11.10 -29.55
C LYS A 26 -5.82 9.80 -29.54
N GLY A 27 -6.99 9.79 -28.88
CA GLY A 27 -7.87 8.63 -28.75
C GLY A 27 -8.07 8.16 -27.32
N ASN A 28 -8.93 7.18 -27.18
CA ASN A 28 -9.25 6.53 -25.91
C ASN A 28 -8.28 5.37 -25.64
N SER A 29 -7.90 5.20 -24.39
CA SER A 29 -7.00 4.12 -23.98
C SER A 29 -7.52 3.45 -22.74
N ASP A 30 -7.99 2.20 -22.87
CA ASP A 30 -8.43 1.37 -21.77
C ASP A 30 -7.24 1.02 -20.87
N VAL A 31 -7.40 1.20 -19.58
CA VAL A 31 -6.33 0.98 -18.58
C VAL A 31 -6.71 -0.11 -17.60
N LEU A 32 -7.95 -0.09 -17.10
CA LEU A 32 -8.53 -1.12 -16.25
C LEU A 32 -9.82 -1.62 -16.86
N GLN A 33 -10.02 -2.91 -16.80
CA GLN A 33 -11.21 -3.57 -17.35
C GLN A 33 -11.70 -4.64 -16.38
N ASP A 34 -12.99 -4.59 -16.05
CA ASP A 34 -13.68 -5.59 -15.26
C ASP A 34 -12.97 -5.92 -13.93
N ILE A 35 -12.59 -4.87 -13.19
CA ILE A 35 -11.98 -5.05 -11.88
C ILE A 35 -13.06 -5.30 -10.84
N ASN A 36 -13.07 -6.52 -10.33
CA ASN A 36 -13.92 -6.96 -9.24
C ASN A 36 -13.03 -7.35 -8.06
N LEU A 37 -13.04 -6.55 -6.98
CA LEU A 37 -12.17 -6.73 -5.82
C LEU A 37 -12.88 -6.33 -4.54
N SER A 38 -12.83 -7.19 -3.53
CA SER A 38 -13.26 -6.90 -2.18
C SER A 38 -12.05 -6.97 -1.25
N ILE A 39 -11.88 -5.97 -0.39
CA ILE A 39 -10.80 -5.89 0.61
C ILE A 39 -11.44 -5.91 1.99
N GLY A 40 -11.08 -6.91 2.80
CA GLY A 40 -11.53 -7.05 4.18
C GLY A 40 -10.75 -6.15 5.15
N GLU A 41 -11.32 -5.94 6.33
CA GLU A 41 -10.64 -5.21 7.40
C GLU A 41 -9.36 -5.94 7.83
N GLY A 42 -8.28 -5.19 8.02
CA GLY A 42 -6.98 -5.72 8.45
C GLY A 42 -6.22 -6.52 7.40
N GLU A 43 -6.74 -6.70 6.17
CA GLU A 43 -5.96 -7.32 5.09
C GLU A 43 -4.76 -6.45 4.69
N PHE A 44 -3.65 -7.09 4.39
CA PHE A 44 -2.51 -6.48 3.69
C PHE A 44 -2.48 -7.04 2.27
N ILE A 45 -2.94 -6.25 1.31
CA ILE A 45 -2.99 -6.67 -0.10
C ILE A 45 -1.82 -6.07 -0.86
N CYS A 46 -1.08 -6.91 -1.60
CA CYS A 46 -0.11 -6.46 -2.59
C CYS A 46 -0.67 -6.63 -4.00
N VAL A 47 -0.50 -5.59 -4.83
CA VAL A 47 -0.87 -5.62 -6.25
C VAL A 47 0.39 -5.70 -7.08
N LEU A 48 0.54 -6.81 -7.82
CA LEU A 48 1.60 -7.09 -8.76
C LEU A 48 1.11 -7.02 -10.21
N GLY A 49 2.02 -6.92 -11.15
CA GLY A 49 1.74 -6.96 -12.58
C GLY A 49 2.74 -6.17 -13.40
N PRO A 50 2.72 -6.28 -14.74
CA PRO A 50 3.65 -5.60 -15.65
C PRO A 50 3.62 -4.07 -15.50
N SER A 51 4.66 -3.39 -15.98
CA SER A 51 4.65 -1.93 -16.06
C SER A 51 3.53 -1.45 -16.97
N GLY A 52 2.81 -0.39 -16.54
CA GLY A 52 1.72 0.19 -17.33
C GLY A 52 0.39 -0.56 -17.30
N CYS A 53 0.26 -1.66 -16.55
CA CYS A 53 -0.99 -2.45 -16.47
C CYS A 53 -2.13 -1.77 -15.70
N GLY A 54 -1.88 -0.63 -15.05
CA GLY A 54 -2.94 0.13 -14.36
C GLY A 54 -2.88 0.10 -12.83
N LYS A 55 -1.84 -0.47 -12.19
CA LYS A 55 -1.71 -0.52 -10.71
C LYS A 55 -1.86 0.85 -10.05
N SER A 56 -1.07 1.83 -10.49
CA SER A 56 -1.16 3.19 -9.93
C SER A 56 -2.49 3.89 -10.29
N THR A 57 -3.16 3.48 -11.38
CA THR A 57 -4.50 3.95 -11.73
C THR A 57 -5.53 3.40 -10.74
N LEU A 58 -5.45 2.10 -10.42
CA LEU A 58 -6.29 1.47 -9.40
C LEU A 58 -6.12 2.17 -8.05
N LEU A 59 -4.87 2.41 -7.62
CA LEU A 59 -4.59 3.13 -6.38
C LEU A 59 -5.17 4.55 -6.40
N LYS A 60 -5.06 5.28 -7.51
CA LYS A 60 -5.64 6.63 -7.64
C LYS A 60 -7.15 6.65 -7.53
N ILE A 61 -7.83 5.62 -8.04
CA ILE A 61 -9.29 5.45 -7.88
C ILE A 61 -9.62 5.22 -6.41
N LEU A 62 -8.92 4.30 -5.73
CA LEU A 62 -9.12 4.03 -4.32
C LEU A 62 -8.80 5.23 -3.43
N ALA A 63 -7.81 6.05 -3.80
CA ALA A 63 -7.49 7.31 -3.11
C ALA A 63 -8.53 8.42 -3.37
N GLY A 64 -9.44 8.23 -4.33
CA GLY A 64 -10.40 9.24 -4.76
C GLY A 64 -9.80 10.36 -5.61
N PHE A 65 -8.57 10.18 -6.16
CA PHE A 65 -7.94 11.19 -7.01
C PHE A 65 -8.54 11.23 -8.42
N ILE A 66 -9.07 10.09 -8.89
CA ILE A 66 -9.76 9.96 -10.16
C ILE A 66 -10.99 9.07 -9.96
N LYS A 67 -12.05 9.34 -10.73
CA LYS A 67 -13.26 8.51 -10.72
C LYS A 67 -13.17 7.40 -11.78
N PRO A 68 -13.73 6.21 -11.53
CA PRO A 68 -13.85 5.19 -12.56
C PRO A 68 -14.67 5.69 -13.74
N SER A 69 -14.43 5.13 -14.95
CA SER A 69 -15.22 5.45 -16.14
C SER A 69 -16.59 4.79 -16.12
N SER A 70 -16.68 3.59 -15.50
CA SER A 70 -17.91 2.88 -15.19
C SER A 70 -17.68 1.86 -14.08
N GLY A 71 -18.75 1.28 -13.53
CA GLY A 71 -18.70 0.40 -12.36
C GLY A 71 -18.71 1.19 -11.07
N GLU A 72 -18.46 0.50 -9.97
CA GLU A 72 -18.55 1.05 -8.61
C GLU A 72 -17.22 0.90 -7.86
N ALA A 73 -16.86 1.94 -7.11
CA ALA A 73 -15.79 1.92 -6.13
C ALA A 73 -16.36 2.43 -4.80
N LEU A 74 -16.46 1.53 -3.81
CA LEU A 74 -17.05 1.82 -2.50
C LEU A 74 -16.01 1.63 -1.41
N MET A 75 -16.06 2.47 -0.38
CA MET A 75 -15.37 2.29 0.89
C MET A 75 -16.39 2.33 2.02
N GLU A 76 -16.42 1.27 2.85
CA GLU A 76 -17.40 1.10 3.93
C GLU A 76 -18.87 1.25 3.45
N GLY A 77 -19.15 0.84 2.21
CA GLY A 77 -20.46 0.92 1.57
C GLY A 77 -20.79 2.28 0.94
N GLU A 78 -19.95 3.30 1.10
CA GLU A 78 -20.13 4.62 0.49
C GLU A 78 -19.25 4.81 -0.74
N ALA A 79 -19.75 5.54 -1.75
CA ALA A 79 -19.00 5.79 -2.98
C ALA A 79 -17.72 6.60 -2.71
N ILE A 80 -16.61 6.21 -3.34
CA ILE A 80 -15.36 6.96 -3.28
C ILE A 80 -15.46 8.16 -4.22
N ASP A 81 -15.92 9.29 -3.70
CA ASP A 81 -16.15 10.51 -4.49
C ASP A 81 -14.96 11.47 -4.55
N GLY A 82 -14.00 11.36 -3.63
CA GLY A 82 -12.83 12.22 -3.55
C GLY A 82 -11.85 11.79 -2.47
N PRO A 83 -10.69 12.46 -2.37
CA PRO A 83 -9.73 12.22 -1.30
C PRO A 83 -10.27 12.73 0.04
N ASP A 84 -10.05 11.96 1.10
CA ASP A 84 -10.38 12.31 2.48
C ASP A 84 -9.37 11.68 3.46
N TYR A 85 -9.53 11.94 4.76
CA TYR A 85 -8.61 11.45 5.78
C TYR A 85 -8.77 9.96 6.13
N HIS A 86 -9.85 9.31 5.70
CA HIS A 86 -10.05 7.86 5.87
C HIS A 86 -9.16 7.05 4.91
N LYS A 87 -8.63 7.70 3.86
CA LYS A 87 -7.73 7.13 2.86
C LYS A 87 -6.35 7.76 2.97
N GLY A 88 -5.41 7.03 3.55
CA GLY A 88 -4.02 7.48 3.68
C GLY A 88 -3.17 7.03 2.49
N VAL A 89 -2.39 7.94 1.89
CA VAL A 89 -1.52 7.60 0.76
C VAL A 89 -0.05 7.80 1.12
N VAL A 90 0.77 6.76 0.87
CA VAL A 90 2.23 6.80 0.93
C VAL A 90 2.76 6.66 -0.49
N PHE A 91 3.36 7.72 -1.01
CA PHE A 91 3.92 7.74 -2.37
C PHE A 91 5.32 7.15 -2.42
N GLN A 92 5.73 6.70 -3.60
CA GLN A 92 7.08 6.22 -3.91
C GLN A 92 8.15 7.25 -3.51
N ASN A 93 7.97 8.50 -3.91
CA ASN A 93 8.78 9.62 -3.44
C ASN A 93 8.07 10.29 -2.26
N PRO A 94 8.71 10.38 -1.08
CA PRO A 94 8.09 11.02 0.09
C PRO A 94 7.87 12.51 -0.18
N VAL A 95 6.60 12.90 -0.36
CA VAL A 95 6.21 14.31 -0.60
C VAL A 95 5.99 14.98 0.75
N LEU A 96 7.09 15.40 1.40
CA LEU A 96 7.03 16.17 2.64
C LEU A 96 6.92 17.66 2.35
N TYR A 97 6.26 18.39 3.25
CA TYR A 97 6.21 19.86 3.18
C TYR A 97 7.59 20.43 3.53
N PRO A 98 8.35 20.99 2.58
CA PRO A 98 9.75 21.37 2.82
C PRO A 98 9.92 22.54 3.79
N TRP A 99 8.88 23.35 4.00
CA TRP A 99 8.85 24.47 4.96
C TRP A 99 8.50 24.05 6.38
N LEU A 100 7.97 22.83 6.60
CA LEU A 100 7.66 22.27 7.91
C LEU A 100 8.82 21.39 8.40
N ASN A 101 9.00 21.30 9.72
CA ASN A 101 9.88 20.31 10.34
C ASN A 101 9.19 18.92 10.38
N VAL A 102 9.84 17.92 10.95
CA VAL A 102 9.34 16.55 11.03
C VAL A 102 8.04 16.47 11.84
N GLU A 103 8.01 17.06 13.04
CA GLU A 103 6.81 17.02 13.89
C GLU A 103 5.62 17.74 13.24
N ASP A 104 5.86 18.90 12.62
CA ASP A 104 4.81 19.65 11.93
C ASP A 104 4.32 18.92 10.66
N ASN A 105 5.20 18.20 9.96
CA ASN A 105 4.79 17.33 8.85
C ASN A 105 3.86 16.24 9.32
N ILE A 106 4.20 15.54 10.41
CA ILE A 106 3.37 14.45 10.95
C ILE A 106 2.04 14.99 11.45
N GLY A 107 2.07 16.05 12.27
CA GLY A 107 0.87 16.63 12.88
C GLY A 107 -0.02 17.45 11.92
N PHE A 108 0.40 17.66 10.66
CA PHE A 108 -0.29 18.57 9.74
C PHE A 108 -1.76 18.22 9.53
N GLY A 109 -2.07 16.94 9.26
CA GLY A 109 -3.46 16.50 9.04
C GLY A 109 -4.36 16.72 10.25
N LEU A 110 -3.86 16.45 11.45
CA LEU A 110 -4.59 16.70 12.69
C LEU A 110 -4.86 18.18 12.90
N LYS A 111 -3.87 19.04 12.57
CA LYS A 111 -4.01 20.50 12.64
C LYS A 111 -5.10 21.00 11.68
N MET A 112 -5.15 20.49 10.45
CA MET A 112 -6.20 20.84 9.47
C MET A 112 -7.60 20.41 9.94
N ARG A 113 -7.67 19.29 10.66
CA ARG A 113 -8.90 18.78 11.30
C ARG A 113 -9.23 19.48 12.64
N LYS A 114 -8.46 20.50 13.01
CA LYS A 114 -8.67 21.33 14.22
C LYS A 114 -8.61 20.56 15.54
N PHE A 115 -7.79 19.53 15.63
CA PHE A 115 -7.53 18.84 16.88
C PHE A 115 -6.90 19.79 17.92
N PRO A 116 -7.12 19.58 19.23
CA PRO A 116 -6.45 20.34 20.29
C PRO A 116 -4.91 20.19 20.20
N LYS A 117 -4.19 21.27 20.47
CA LYS A 117 -2.72 21.28 20.37
C LYS A 117 -2.06 20.18 21.18
N SER A 118 -2.51 19.94 22.41
CA SER A 118 -1.99 18.90 23.30
C SER A 118 -2.17 17.50 22.71
N GLU A 119 -3.28 17.23 22.01
CA GLU A 119 -3.56 15.97 21.36
C GLU A 119 -2.66 15.78 20.11
N ILE A 120 -2.47 16.85 19.32
CA ILE A 120 -1.55 16.84 18.18
C ILE A 120 -0.14 16.50 18.65
N GLU A 121 0.36 17.16 19.71
CA GLU A 121 1.69 16.92 20.28
C GLU A 121 1.84 15.46 20.76
N ALA A 122 0.85 14.93 21.49
CA ALA A 122 0.87 13.57 22.01
C ALA A 122 0.85 12.52 20.87
N LEU A 123 -0.04 12.68 19.90
CA LEU A 123 -0.16 11.76 18.76
C LEU A 123 1.08 11.83 17.86
N THR A 124 1.60 13.02 17.60
CA THR A 124 2.82 13.21 16.81
C THR A 124 4.02 12.52 17.47
N LYS A 125 4.21 12.72 18.77
CA LYS A 125 5.26 12.05 19.54
C LYS A 125 5.15 10.52 19.45
N LYS A 126 3.95 9.97 19.66
CA LYS A 126 3.68 8.54 19.55
C LYS A 126 4.08 7.99 18.17
N HIS A 127 3.76 8.72 17.09
CA HIS A 127 4.07 8.26 15.73
C HIS A 127 5.55 8.45 15.36
N LEU A 128 6.23 9.44 15.94
CA LEU A 128 7.70 9.56 15.86
C LEU A 128 8.40 8.37 16.50
N GLU A 129 7.96 7.96 17.69
CA GLU A 129 8.46 6.76 18.36
C GLU A 129 8.18 5.49 17.53
N LEU A 130 6.97 5.38 16.99
CA LEU A 130 6.54 4.24 16.18
C LEU A 130 7.43 4.02 14.95
N VAL A 131 7.88 5.10 14.30
CA VAL A 131 8.74 5.02 13.11
C VAL A 131 10.24 5.14 13.43
N GLY A 132 10.62 5.20 14.72
CA GLY A 132 12.00 5.26 15.19
C GLY A 132 12.72 6.57 14.82
N LEU A 133 12.02 7.70 14.93
CA LEU A 133 12.56 9.03 14.63
C LEU A 133 12.53 9.99 15.84
N THR A 134 12.52 9.44 17.06
CA THR A 134 12.68 10.24 18.28
C THR A 134 14.00 10.98 18.23
N GLY A 135 14.00 12.28 18.55
CA GLY A 135 15.16 13.16 18.49
C GLY A 135 15.31 13.92 17.15
N TYR A 136 14.46 13.62 16.15
CA TYR A 136 14.47 14.29 14.85
C TYR A 136 13.30 15.26 14.66
N GLU A 137 12.56 15.59 15.73
CA GLU A 137 11.31 16.39 15.69
C GLU A 137 11.48 17.71 14.95
N LYS A 138 12.59 18.40 15.20
CA LYS A 138 12.87 19.76 14.71
C LYS A 138 13.61 19.80 13.37
N TYR A 139 14.04 18.65 12.84
CA TYR A 139 14.75 18.57 11.58
C TYR A 139 13.83 18.92 10.40
N LYS A 140 14.39 19.50 9.36
CA LYS A 140 13.70 19.79 8.10
C LYS A 140 13.87 18.63 7.13
N PRO A 141 12.96 18.46 6.14
CA PRO A 141 13.05 17.37 5.17
C PRO A 141 14.41 17.29 4.44
N TYR A 142 15.04 18.41 4.15
CA TYR A 142 16.34 18.44 3.45
C TYR A 142 17.51 17.93 4.32
N GLU A 143 17.34 17.84 5.63
CA GLU A 143 18.35 17.33 6.57
C GLU A 143 18.23 15.79 6.77
N LEU A 144 17.20 15.15 6.18
CA LEU A 144 16.88 13.74 6.36
C LEU A 144 17.38 12.89 5.20
N SER A 145 17.79 11.65 5.50
CA SER A 145 18.02 10.63 4.48
C SER A 145 16.70 10.23 3.77
N GLY A 146 16.79 9.56 2.61
CA GLY A 146 15.62 9.07 1.88
C GLY A 146 14.73 8.16 2.73
N GLY A 147 15.33 7.21 3.46
CA GLY A 147 14.60 6.31 4.36
C GLY A 147 13.94 7.03 5.52
N MET A 148 14.58 8.06 6.10
CA MET A 148 13.97 8.89 7.13
C MET A 148 12.77 9.68 6.59
N LYS A 149 12.88 10.25 5.39
CA LYS A 149 11.75 10.93 4.73
C LYS A 149 10.57 9.99 4.52
N GLN A 150 10.83 8.74 4.12
CA GLN A 150 9.79 7.74 3.94
C GLN A 150 9.12 7.37 5.27
N ARG A 151 9.88 7.24 6.37
CA ARG A 151 9.34 7.03 7.72
C ARG A 151 8.47 8.21 8.19
N VAL A 152 8.87 9.45 7.92
CA VAL A 152 8.04 10.64 8.22
C VAL A 152 6.75 10.62 7.40
N SER A 153 6.82 10.27 6.11
CA SER A 153 5.65 10.15 5.24
C SER A 153 4.67 9.10 5.76
N LEU A 154 5.17 7.93 6.18
CA LEU A 154 4.38 6.88 6.80
C LEU A 154 3.71 7.36 8.10
N ALA A 155 4.47 7.98 9.01
CA ALA A 155 3.95 8.51 10.26
C ALA A 155 2.86 9.59 10.04
N ARG A 156 3.07 10.49 9.08
CA ARG A 156 2.09 11.53 8.69
C ARG A 156 0.78 10.92 8.17
N THR A 157 0.88 9.79 7.48
CA THR A 157 -0.29 9.06 6.99
C THR A 157 -1.03 8.40 8.16
N LEU A 158 -0.32 7.63 8.97
CA LEU A 158 -0.90 6.81 10.04
C LEU A 158 -1.48 7.62 11.21
N VAL A 159 -0.93 8.82 11.50
CA VAL A 159 -1.41 9.67 12.61
C VAL A 159 -2.88 10.07 12.45
N ASN A 160 -3.39 10.10 11.22
CA ASN A 160 -4.79 10.40 10.90
C ASN A 160 -5.74 9.21 11.12
N LYS A 161 -5.20 8.03 11.46
CA LYS A 161 -5.94 6.77 11.64
C LYS A 161 -6.83 6.46 10.42
N PRO A 162 -6.24 6.32 9.24
CA PRO A 162 -7.02 5.98 8.04
C PRO A 162 -7.61 4.56 8.15
N GLY A 163 -8.80 4.35 7.60
CA GLY A 163 -9.40 3.02 7.44
C GLY A 163 -8.70 2.20 6.34
N LEU A 164 -8.11 2.90 5.34
CA LEU A 164 -7.35 2.30 4.25
C LEU A 164 -6.02 3.02 4.06
N VAL A 165 -4.91 2.28 4.06
CA VAL A 165 -3.57 2.77 3.73
C VAL A 165 -3.20 2.29 2.33
N LEU A 166 -2.96 3.23 1.43
CA LEU A 166 -2.54 3.00 0.06
C LEU A 166 -1.04 3.30 -0.08
N MET A 167 -0.27 2.38 -0.63
CA MET A 167 1.18 2.55 -0.79
C MET A 167 1.57 2.32 -2.26
N ASP A 168 2.13 3.34 -2.91
CA ASP A 168 2.60 3.25 -4.30
C ASP A 168 4.11 3.06 -4.31
N GLU A 169 4.58 1.83 -4.51
CA GLU A 169 6.01 1.43 -4.53
C GLU A 169 6.85 2.05 -3.41
N PRO A 170 6.48 1.88 -2.12
CA PRO A 170 7.06 2.65 -1.01
C PRO A 170 8.55 2.42 -0.78
N PHE A 171 9.13 1.40 -1.40
CA PHE A 171 10.54 1.01 -1.25
C PHE A 171 11.40 1.27 -2.48
N GLY A 172 10.80 1.69 -3.61
CA GLY A 172 11.48 1.75 -4.90
C GLY A 172 12.69 2.68 -4.96
N ALA A 173 12.72 3.74 -4.13
CA ALA A 173 13.83 4.70 -4.06
C ALA A 173 14.88 4.39 -2.97
N LEU A 174 14.76 3.25 -2.25
CA LEU A 174 15.61 2.91 -1.12
C LEU A 174 16.70 1.91 -1.52
N ASP A 175 17.89 2.07 -0.91
CA ASP A 175 18.94 1.05 -0.96
C ASP A 175 18.49 -0.24 -0.27
N ALA A 176 19.16 -1.37 -0.53
CA ALA A 176 18.74 -2.69 -0.07
C ALA A 176 18.64 -2.81 1.46
N PHE A 177 19.57 -2.20 2.21
CA PHE A 177 19.56 -2.25 3.67
C PHE A 177 18.42 -1.42 4.26
N THR A 178 18.25 -0.20 3.78
CA THR A 178 17.16 0.71 4.19
C THR A 178 15.79 0.12 3.81
N ARG A 179 15.69 -0.53 2.65
CA ARG A 179 14.49 -1.24 2.19
C ARG A 179 14.10 -2.36 3.16
N SER A 180 15.02 -3.26 3.50
CA SER A 180 14.77 -4.35 4.45
C SER A 180 14.28 -3.82 5.80
N ASN A 181 14.92 -2.78 6.33
CA ASN A 181 14.51 -2.15 7.58
C ASN A 181 13.11 -1.51 7.49
N MET A 182 12.76 -0.95 6.34
CA MET A 182 11.45 -0.35 6.11
C MET A 182 10.34 -1.40 6.00
N GLN A 183 10.61 -2.53 5.34
CA GLN A 183 9.70 -3.69 5.26
C GLN A 183 9.41 -4.25 6.67
N LYS A 184 10.46 -4.47 7.48
CA LYS A 184 10.32 -4.90 8.89
C LYS A 184 9.49 -3.89 9.70
N LEU A 185 9.72 -2.60 9.52
CA LEU A 185 8.97 -1.56 10.19
C LEU A 185 7.48 -1.59 9.82
N ILE A 186 7.16 -1.66 8.52
CA ILE A 186 5.77 -1.70 8.03
C ILE A 186 5.08 -2.96 8.55
N ARG A 187 5.72 -4.12 8.50
CA ARG A 187 5.18 -5.37 9.04
C ARG A 187 4.89 -5.26 10.54
N THR A 188 5.82 -4.69 11.32
CA THR A 188 5.65 -4.47 12.75
C THR A 188 4.51 -3.49 13.06
N ILE A 189 4.36 -2.43 12.27
CA ILE A 189 3.28 -1.47 12.44
C ILE A 189 1.95 -2.14 12.12
N TRP A 190 1.86 -2.83 10.98
CA TRP A 190 0.64 -3.53 10.56
C TRP A 190 0.19 -4.57 11.59
N SER A 191 1.10 -5.39 12.12
CA SER A 191 0.77 -6.40 13.15
C SER A 191 0.22 -5.80 14.45
N LYS A 192 0.59 -4.54 14.77
CA LYS A 192 0.13 -3.84 15.99
C LYS A 192 -1.13 -3.02 15.77
N THR A 193 -1.43 -2.62 14.55
CA THR A 193 -2.51 -1.67 14.27
C THR A 193 -3.66 -2.29 13.50
N SER A 194 -3.43 -3.45 12.87
CA SER A 194 -4.39 -4.13 11.99
C SER A 194 -4.99 -3.20 10.93
N ASN A 195 -4.20 -2.23 10.43
CA ASN A 195 -4.65 -1.35 9.36
C ASN A 195 -4.92 -2.16 8.09
N THR A 196 -5.98 -1.82 7.37
CA THR A 196 -6.19 -2.33 6.01
C THR A 196 -5.21 -1.64 5.07
N VAL A 197 -4.41 -2.43 4.32
CA VAL A 197 -3.36 -1.91 3.45
C VAL A 197 -3.53 -2.45 2.04
N LEU A 198 -3.40 -1.56 1.04
CA LEU A 198 -3.16 -1.95 -0.34
C LEU A 198 -1.84 -1.34 -0.79
N MET A 199 -0.88 -2.19 -1.14
CA MET A 199 0.45 -1.79 -1.60
C MET A 199 0.68 -2.22 -3.04
N ILE A 200 1.18 -1.31 -3.86
CA ILE A 200 1.71 -1.61 -5.18
C ILE A 200 3.21 -1.88 -5.05
N THR A 201 3.66 -2.96 -5.63
CA THR A 201 5.08 -3.26 -5.80
C THR A 201 5.32 -4.01 -7.11
N HIS A 202 6.56 -4.01 -7.58
CA HIS A 202 7.03 -4.86 -8.67
C HIS A 202 7.93 -6.01 -8.17
N ASP A 203 8.18 -6.06 -6.86
CA ASP A 203 9.02 -7.07 -6.22
C ASP A 203 8.15 -8.18 -5.61
N VAL A 204 8.33 -9.40 -6.10
CA VAL A 204 7.55 -10.58 -5.66
C VAL A 204 7.90 -10.96 -4.21
N ASP A 205 9.17 -10.80 -3.81
CA ASP A 205 9.59 -11.11 -2.45
C ASP A 205 8.98 -10.10 -1.45
N GLU A 206 8.87 -8.81 -1.82
CA GLU A 206 8.14 -7.82 -1.01
C GLU A 206 6.67 -8.23 -0.82
N ALA A 207 6.02 -8.66 -1.91
CA ALA A 207 4.63 -9.07 -1.85
C ALA A 207 4.44 -10.32 -0.97
N LEU A 208 5.26 -11.35 -1.13
CA LEU A 208 5.17 -12.59 -0.34
C LEU A 208 5.41 -12.35 1.15
N GLU A 209 6.35 -11.48 1.51
CA GLU A 209 6.72 -11.25 2.91
C GLU A 209 5.82 -10.29 3.67
N LEU A 210 5.10 -9.43 2.96
CA LEU A 210 4.27 -8.41 3.61
C LEU A 210 2.77 -8.71 3.49
N ALA A 211 2.34 -9.31 2.38
CA ALA A 211 0.93 -9.47 2.12
C ALA A 211 0.29 -10.65 2.86
N THR A 212 -1.00 -10.52 3.12
CA THR A 212 -1.90 -11.62 3.41
C THR A 212 -2.58 -12.14 2.14
N ARG A 213 -2.58 -11.29 1.08
CA ARG A 213 -3.20 -11.61 -0.20
C ARG A 213 -2.52 -10.84 -1.33
N ILE A 214 -2.27 -11.50 -2.44
CA ILE A 214 -1.58 -10.93 -3.60
C ILE A 214 -2.52 -10.96 -4.80
N ILE A 215 -2.73 -9.80 -5.41
CA ILE A 215 -3.52 -9.61 -6.62
C ILE A 215 -2.56 -9.40 -7.79
N ILE A 216 -2.71 -10.19 -8.86
CA ILE A 216 -1.90 -10.05 -10.07
C ILE A 216 -2.79 -9.48 -11.18
N LEU A 217 -2.38 -8.34 -11.72
CA LEU A 217 -3.01 -7.73 -12.88
C LEU A 217 -2.37 -8.22 -14.19
N SER A 218 -3.22 -8.41 -15.21
CA SER A 218 -2.78 -8.67 -16.58
C SER A 218 -2.05 -7.46 -17.18
N HIS A 219 -1.46 -7.66 -18.35
CA HIS A 219 -1.05 -6.54 -19.21
C HIS A 219 -2.28 -5.66 -19.56
N ARG A 220 -2.02 -4.44 -20.03
CA ARG A 220 -3.03 -3.43 -20.35
C ARG A 220 -3.97 -3.86 -21.48
N PRO A 221 -5.31 -3.71 -21.31
CA PRO A 221 -6.00 -3.25 -20.11
C PRO A 221 -5.88 -4.24 -18.95
N GLY A 222 -5.56 -3.71 -17.75
CA GLY A 222 -5.39 -4.54 -16.56
C GLY A 222 -6.71 -5.16 -16.12
N THR A 223 -6.69 -6.48 -15.96
CA THR A 223 -7.74 -7.29 -15.35
C THR A 223 -7.12 -8.10 -14.21
N ILE A 224 -7.89 -8.54 -13.23
CA ILE A 224 -7.37 -9.45 -12.20
C ILE A 224 -7.27 -10.85 -12.81
N ILE A 225 -6.04 -11.36 -12.95
CA ILE A 225 -5.79 -12.69 -13.51
C ILE A 225 -5.50 -13.75 -12.43
N LYS A 226 -5.10 -13.31 -11.26
CA LYS A 226 -4.86 -14.19 -10.11
C LYS A 226 -5.12 -13.45 -8.81
N ASP A 227 -5.70 -14.15 -7.88
CA ASP A 227 -5.93 -13.76 -6.50
C ASP A 227 -5.33 -14.87 -5.62
N PHE A 228 -4.30 -14.53 -4.84
CA PHE A 228 -3.44 -15.49 -4.18
C PHE A 228 -3.36 -15.17 -2.68
N ASN A 229 -3.84 -16.07 -1.84
CA ASN A 229 -3.70 -15.93 -0.39
C ASN A 229 -2.31 -16.40 0.06
N THR A 230 -1.70 -15.69 0.99
CA THR A 230 -0.40 -16.01 1.56
C THR A 230 -0.39 -15.85 3.07
N SER A 231 0.44 -16.62 3.76
CA SER A 231 0.57 -16.59 5.23
C SER A 231 1.98 -16.24 5.71
N TYR A 232 2.94 -16.02 4.81
CA TYR A 232 4.34 -15.83 5.17
C TYR A 232 4.59 -14.65 6.11
N THR A 233 3.79 -13.58 5.98
CA THR A 233 3.89 -12.43 6.90
C THR A 233 3.60 -12.82 8.34
N TYR A 234 2.64 -13.74 8.57
CA TYR A 234 2.33 -14.25 9.91
C TYR A 234 3.45 -15.14 10.44
N ASP A 235 3.99 -16.04 9.61
CA ASP A 235 5.12 -16.89 9.99
C ASP A 235 6.35 -16.07 10.41
N ILE A 236 6.61 -14.97 9.72
CA ILE A 236 7.70 -14.06 10.08
C ILE A 236 7.41 -13.33 11.39
N ILE A 237 6.17 -12.90 11.63
CA ILE A 237 5.77 -12.17 12.85
C ILE A 237 5.79 -13.10 14.05
N GLU A 238 5.16 -14.26 13.97
CA GLU A 238 4.93 -15.16 15.09
C GLU A 238 6.18 -15.98 15.45
N ASN A 239 6.88 -16.47 14.44
CA ASN A 239 8.00 -17.39 14.60
C ASN A 239 9.37 -16.71 14.43
N ASN A 240 9.41 -15.40 14.18
CA ASN A 240 10.63 -14.66 13.82
C ASN A 240 11.45 -15.37 12.73
N ASN A 241 10.74 -16.01 11.77
CA ASN A 241 11.33 -16.84 10.73
C ASN A 241 11.83 -15.99 9.57
N GLU A 242 12.97 -15.33 9.74
CA GLU A 242 13.62 -14.56 8.66
C GLU A 242 14.13 -15.45 7.51
N ASN A 243 14.17 -16.78 7.72
CA ASN A 243 14.63 -17.74 6.72
C ASN A 243 13.50 -18.33 5.86
N ILE A 244 12.29 -17.80 5.97
CA ILE A 244 11.11 -18.30 5.23
C ILE A 244 11.36 -18.37 3.71
N ARG A 245 12.18 -17.47 3.17
CA ARG A 245 12.57 -17.42 1.74
C ARG A 245 13.22 -18.70 1.21
N TYR A 246 13.78 -19.52 2.11
CA TYR A 246 14.44 -20.77 1.76
C TYR A 246 13.52 -21.99 1.87
N SER A 247 12.28 -21.82 2.29
CA SER A 247 11.31 -22.91 2.32
C SER A 247 10.90 -23.30 0.89
N GLU A 248 10.69 -24.59 0.68
CA GLU A 248 10.28 -25.11 -0.63
C GLU A 248 8.98 -24.48 -1.12
N GLN A 249 8.01 -24.30 -0.22
CA GLN A 249 6.74 -23.68 -0.56
C GLN A 249 6.91 -22.23 -1.00
N TYR A 250 7.71 -21.43 -0.27
CA TYR A 250 7.97 -20.04 -0.67
C TYR A 250 8.61 -19.95 -2.06
N ILE A 251 9.59 -20.82 -2.33
CA ILE A 251 10.26 -20.87 -3.64
C ILE A 251 9.26 -21.21 -4.75
N ASN A 252 8.40 -22.22 -4.53
CA ASN A 252 7.38 -22.62 -5.49
C ASN A 252 6.35 -21.50 -5.75
N ASP A 253 5.84 -20.85 -4.70
CA ASP A 253 4.89 -19.76 -4.83
C ASP A 253 5.51 -18.55 -5.55
N ARG A 254 6.77 -18.22 -5.22
CA ARG A 254 7.53 -17.19 -5.90
C ARG A 254 7.70 -17.48 -7.40
N GLU A 255 8.06 -18.71 -7.74
CA GLU A 255 8.22 -19.13 -9.14
C GLU A 255 6.88 -19.14 -9.89
N GLU A 256 5.77 -19.56 -9.25
CA GLU A 256 4.44 -19.49 -9.83
C GLU A 256 4.07 -18.04 -10.16
N ILE A 257 4.21 -17.11 -9.21
CA ILE A 257 3.92 -15.70 -9.40
C ILE A 257 4.78 -15.12 -10.54
N LEU A 258 6.09 -15.38 -10.54
CA LEU A 258 6.99 -14.92 -11.60
C LEU A 258 6.59 -15.47 -12.96
N ARG A 259 6.20 -16.74 -13.05
CA ARG A 259 5.74 -17.38 -14.30
C ARG A 259 4.48 -16.70 -14.82
N ILE A 260 3.50 -16.39 -13.94
CA ILE A 260 2.27 -15.70 -14.31
C ILE A 260 2.61 -14.30 -14.85
N ILE A 261 3.48 -13.53 -14.16
CA ILE A 261 3.84 -12.18 -14.61
C ILE A 261 4.61 -12.21 -15.93
N ASN A 262 5.57 -13.14 -16.09
CA ASN A 262 6.39 -13.26 -17.31
C ASN A 262 5.57 -13.71 -18.51
N SER A 263 4.61 -14.60 -18.34
CA SER A 263 3.72 -15.03 -19.44
C SER A 263 2.93 -13.87 -20.04
N GLN A 264 2.73 -12.79 -19.30
CA GLN A 264 2.08 -11.57 -19.82
C GLN A 264 3.02 -10.73 -20.72
N ASN A 265 4.35 -10.91 -20.62
CA ASN A 265 5.32 -10.17 -21.42
C ASN A 265 5.61 -10.86 -22.77
N ASP A 266 5.41 -12.17 -22.88
CA ASP A 266 5.72 -12.93 -24.08
C ASP A 266 4.78 -12.64 -25.26
N PHE A 267 3.61 -12.06 -25.00
CA PHE A 267 2.64 -11.65 -26.05
C PHE A 267 3.08 -10.42 -26.86
N PHE A 268 4.17 -9.72 -26.50
CA PHE A 268 4.63 -8.50 -27.16
C PHE A 268 5.98 -8.64 -27.89
N ASN A 269 6.56 -9.82 -27.89
CA ASN A 269 7.81 -10.12 -28.63
C ASN A 269 7.58 -10.82 -29.98
N ILE A 270 6.39 -10.61 -30.60
CA ILE A 270 6.09 -11.07 -31.97
C ILE A 270 5.87 -9.85 -32.88
#